data_9c1d0aa2cbe529f97fe33a245c646bf8
#
_entry.id   9c1d0aa2cbe529f97fe33a245c646bf8
#
_cell.length_a   1.000
_cell.length_b   1.000
_cell.length_c   1.000
_cell.angle_alpha   90.00
_cell.angle_beta   90.00
_cell.angle_gamma   90.00
#
_symmetry.space_group_name_H-M   'P 1'
#
loop_
_entity.id
_entity.type
_entity.pdbx_description
1 polymer ?
#
loop_
_entity_poly.entity_id
_entity_poly.type
_entity_poly.pdbx_seq_one_letter_code
_entity_poly.pdbx_strand_id
1 'polypeptide(L)'
;KSFLNIINLNKFDIILSNHGFYIPQGIVTKLAEKNKIDFVTWTSGARKNTFIFSHNKTYNKDIVDENVNEWKNTNFEKIETKIDDYLNSKVIGSEDYIYQKNNIDLDAKKYLQSKNIDHSKLMVGMTTNVIWDAQLHYDNTIFKNMMDWVFKTVSYFINRSDLKLIIRVHPTEVKADRPAREKV
;
A
#
# COMPACT_ATOMS: atom_id res chain seq x y z
N LYS A 1 -11.01 19.64 -22.54
CA LYS A 1 -9.65 20.14 -22.83
C LYS A 1 -8.68 19.27 -22.04
N SER A 2 -7.62 18.77 -22.69
CA SER A 2 -6.63 17.93 -22.02
C SER A 2 -5.71 18.78 -21.13
N PHE A 3 -5.12 18.18 -20.09
CA PHE A 3 -4.13 18.83 -19.24
C PHE A 3 -2.92 19.35 -20.04
N LEU A 4 -2.55 18.63 -21.10
CA LEU A 4 -1.49 19.06 -22.02
C LEU A 4 -1.79 20.42 -22.65
N ASN A 5 -3.05 20.69 -23.05
CA ASN A 5 -3.42 22.00 -23.57
C ASN A 5 -3.30 23.10 -22.53
N ILE A 6 -3.58 22.78 -21.25
CA ILE A 6 -3.42 23.75 -20.15
C ILE A 6 -1.94 24.12 -19.98
N ILE A 7 -1.04 23.13 -19.99
CA ILE A 7 0.41 23.36 -19.88
C ILE A 7 0.93 24.18 -21.09
N ASN A 8 0.46 23.88 -22.30
CA ASN A 8 0.91 24.55 -23.51
C ASN A 8 0.42 26.02 -23.61
N LEU A 9 -0.71 26.31 -23.00
CA LEU A 9 -1.31 27.67 -23.04
C LEU A 9 -0.91 28.55 -21.87
N ASN A 10 -0.30 27.98 -20.82
CA ASN A 10 0.04 28.69 -19.60
C ASN A 10 1.43 28.28 -19.14
N LYS A 11 2.13 29.22 -18.50
CA LYS A 11 3.40 28.95 -17.87
C LYS A 11 3.15 28.63 -16.39
N PHE A 12 3.70 27.51 -15.93
CA PHE A 12 3.65 27.08 -14.54
C PHE A 12 5.07 26.94 -14.00
N ASP A 13 5.31 27.46 -12.81
CA ASP A 13 6.57 27.29 -12.09
C ASP A 13 6.59 25.95 -11.35
N ILE A 14 5.43 25.54 -10.82
CA ILE A 14 5.28 24.29 -10.06
C ILE A 14 3.87 23.74 -10.18
N ILE A 15 3.75 22.41 -10.13
CA ILE A 15 2.48 21.68 -10.14
C ILE A 15 2.35 20.90 -8.83
N LEU A 16 1.25 21.08 -8.11
CA LEU A 16 0.92 20.29 -6.92
C LEU A 16 -0.12 19.22 -7.25
N SER A 17 0.16 17.96 -6.91
CA SER A 17 -0.74 16.84 -7.18
C SER A 17 -0.84 15.90 -5.99
N ASN A 18 -2.03 15.37 -5.75
CA ASN A 18 -2.23 14.30 -4.78
C ASN A 18 -1.71 12.98 -5.36
N HIS A 19 -1.02 12.16 -4.57
CA HIS A 19 -0.40 10.87 -4.91
C HIS A 19 0.60 10.90 -6.08
N GLY A 20 0.23 11.43 -7.24
CA GLY A 20 1.08 11.54 -8.41
C GLY A 20 1.21 10.27 -9.27
N PHE A 21 0.52 9.18 -8.97
CA PHE A 21 0.61 7.93 -9.73
C PHE A 21 -0.74 7.30 -10.10
N TYR A 22 -1.83 7.63 -9.44
CA TYR A 22 -3.16 7.22 -9.90
C TYR A 22 -3.63 8.03 -11.10
N ILE A 23 -4.57 7.52 -11.86
CA ILE A 23 -5.22 8.28 -12.93
C ILE A 23 -6.36 9.14 -12.33
N PRO A 24 -6.38 10.47 -12.59
CA PRO A 24 -5.59 11.23 -13.60
C PRO A 24 -4.27 11.81 -13.11
N GLN A 25 -3.97 11.76 -11.81
CA GLN A 25 -2.84 12.46 -11.19
C GLN A 25 -1.48 12.01 -11.77
N GLY A 26 -1.29 10.73 -12.02
CA GLY A 26 -0.08 10.19 -12.63
C GLY A 26 0.18 10.71 -14.05
N ILE A 27 -0.87 11.03 -14.80
CA ILE A 27 -0.73 11.68 -16.12
C ILE A 27 -0.21 13.10 -15.94
N VAL A 28 -0.69 13.80 -14.93
CA VAL A 28 -0.26 15.18 -14.63
C VAL A 28 1.22 15.21 -14.28
N THR A 29 1.68 14.35 -13.38
CA THR A 29 3.09 14.28 -12.98
C THR A 29 4.01 13.87 -14.14
N LYS A 30 3.59 12.90 -14.97
CA LYS A 30 4.36 12.48 -16.15
C LYS A 30 4.44 13.58 -17.21
N LEU A 31 3.40 14.38 -17.38
CA LEU A 31 3.43 15.54 -18.28
C LEU A 31 4.31 16.68 -17.72
N ALA A 32 4.28 16.91 -16.41
CA ALA A 32 5.17 17.85 -15.74
C ALA A 32 6.62 17.46 -15.96
N GLU A 33 6.99 16.21 -15.67
CA GLU A 33 8.33 15.66 -15.88
C GLU A 33 8.80 15.84 -17.34
N LYS A 34 7.96 15.46 -18.31
CA LYS A 34 8.25 15.56 -19.73
C LYS A 34 8.47 17.03 -20.20
N ASN A 35 7.76 17.97 -19.59
CA ASN A 35 7.85 19.39 -19.94
C ASN A 35 8.81 20.15 -19.04
N LYS A 36 9.58 19.46 -18.17
CA LYS A 36 10.55 20.06 -17.24
C LYS A 36 9.92 21.11 -16.32
N ILE A 37 8.68 20.86 -15.89
CA ILE A 37 7.97 21.66 -14.89
C ILE A 37 8.14 20.96 -13.56
N ASP A 38 8.59 21.67 -12.55
CA ASP A 38 8.71 21.14 -11.20
C ASP A 38 7.33 20.71 -10.66
N PHE A 39 7.31 19.61 -9.93
CA PHE A 39 6.07 19.15 -9.31
C PHE A 39 6.29 18.63 -7.89
N VAL A 40 5.27 18.80 -7.08
CA VAL A 40 5.20 18.24 -5.72
C VAL A 40 4.02 17.29 -5.65
N THR A 41 4.29 16.08 -5.22
CA THR A 41 3.23 15.14 -4.87
C THR A 41 3.05 15.11 -3.37
N TRP A 42 1.82 14.84 -2.92
CA TRP A 42 1.53 14.70 -1.52
C TRP A 42 0.54 13.54 -1.26
N THR A 43 0.63 12.98 -0.08
CA THR A 43 -0.34 12.01 0.44
C THR A 43 -0.44 12.14 1.95
N SER A 44 -1.52 11.60 2.53
CA SER A 44 -1.59 11.43 3.98
C SER A 44 -0.55 10.40 4.46
N GLY A 45 0.09 10.71 5.57
CA GLY A 45 1.00 9.78 6.23
C GLY A 45 0.27 8.64 6.94
N ALA A 46 1.03 7.67 7.44
CA ALA A 46 0.48 6.54 8.20
C ALA A 46 -0.07 6.94 9.59
N ARG A 47 0.34 8.08 10.11
CA ARG A 47 -0.17 8.63 11.38
C ARG A 47 -1.22 9.69 11.11
N LYS A 48 -2.16 9.86 12.04
CA LYS A 48 -3.14 10.96 12.01
C LYS A 48 -2.43 12.33 11.89
N ASN A 49 -3.02 13.22 11.11
CA ASN A 49 -2.55 14.60 10.94
C ASN A 49 -1.13 14.73 10.40
N THR A 50 -0.63 13.72 9.68
CA THR A 50 0.65 13.77 8.99
C THR A 50 0.49 13.70 7.49
N PHE A 51 1.41 14.36 6.77
CA PHE A 51 1.48 14.36 5.31
C PHE A 51 2.89 14.07 4.86
N ILE A 52 3.00 13.40 3.73
CA ILE A 52 4.26 13.16 3.03
C ILE A 52 4.23 14.01 1.76
N PHE A 53 5.30 14.77 1.54
CA PHE A 53 5.50 15.57 0.33
C PHE A 53 6.77 15.09 -0.36
N SER A 54 6.72 14.99 -1.69
CA SER A 54 7.86 14.57 -2.50
C SER A 54 8.03 15.52 -3.69
N HIS A 55 9.26 15.98 -3.91
CA HIS A 55 9.61 16.90 -4.99
C HIS A 55 10.13 16.13 -6.20
N ASN A 56 9.52 16.36 -7.35
CA ASN A 56 9.87 15.75 -8.65
C ASN A 56 9.88 14.21 -8.62
N LYS A 57 9.22 13.62 -7.62
CA LYS A 57 9.04 12.18 -7.41
C LYS A 57 7.65 11.91 -6.84
N THR A 58 7.32 10.65 -6.77
CA THR A 58 6.18 10.17 -5.99
C THR A 58 6.66 9.64 -4.64
N TYR A 59 5.88 9.82 -3.59
CA TYR A 59 6.26 9.48 -2.21
C TYR A 59 6.77 8.04 -2.03
N ASN A 60 6.22 7.11 -2.79
CA ASN A 60 6.63 5.71 -2.74
C ASN A 60 8.08 5.49 -3.19
N LYS A 61 8.62 6.35 -4.04
CA LYS A 61 10.03 6.32 -4.43
C LYS A 61 10.93 6.93 -3.35
N ASP A 62 10.52 8.05 -2.78
CA ASP A 62 11.29 8.70 -1.71
C ASP A 62 11.42 7.83 -0.45
N ILE A 63 10.37 7.11 -0.04
CA ILE A 63 10.42 6.20 1.11
C ILE A 63 11.45 5.08 0.91
N VAL A 64 11.62 4.60 -0.32
CA VAL A 64 12.61 3.55 -0.63
C VAL A 64 14.03 4.11 -0.68
N ASP A 65 14.18 5.39 -1.03
CA ASP A 65 15.47 6.07 -1.17
C ASP A 65 15.97 6.67 0.17
N GLU A 66 15.34 6.37 1.30
CA GLU A 66 15.77 6.85 2.62
C GLU A 66 17.25 6.54 2.89
N ASN A 67 17.99 7.55 3.29
CA ASN A 67 19.42 7.43 3.53
C ASN A 67 19.68 6.64 4.83
N VAL A 68 20.23 5.43 4.69
CA VAL A 68 20.58 4.55 5.82
C VAL A 68 21.49 5.27 6.85
N ASN A 69 22.27 6.28 6.45
CA ASN A 69 23.12 7.02 7.37
C ASN A 69 22.33 7.90 8.36
N GLU A 70 21.13 8.31 8.05
CA GLU A 70 20.26 9.01 9.00
C GLU A 70 19.86 8.11 10.16
N TRP A 71 19.67 6.82 9.90
CA TRP A 71 19.36 5.82 10.92
C TRP A 71 20.52 5.53 11.84
N LYS A 72 21.78 5.60 11.35
CA LYS A 72 22.98 5.34 12.17
C LYS A 72 23.17 6.32 13.32
N ASN A 73 22.68 7.54 13.16
CA ASN A 73 22.77 8.59 14.18
C ASN A 73 21.51 8.66 15.07
N THR A 74 20.56 7.76 14.88
CA THR A 74 19.32 7.73 15.64
C THR A 74 19.56 7.06 16.99
N ASN A 75 19.20 7.75 18.08
CA ASN A 75 19.19 7.14 19.39
C ASN A 75 17.97 6.23 19.53
N PHE A 76 18.15 4.93 19.30
CA PHE A 76 17.09 3.94 19.33
C PHE A 76 16.43 3.82 20.70
N GLU A 77 17.16 3.97 21.81
CA GLU A 77 16.56 3.92 23.16
C GLU A 77 15.46 4.97 23.36
N LYS A 78 15.65 6.17 22.77
CA LYS A 78 14.64 7.25 22.86
C LYS A 78 13.40 7.02 22.02
N ILE A 79 13.47 6.17 21.00
CA ILE A 79 12.35 5.92 20.10
C ILE A 79 11.70 4.56 20.34
N GLU A 80 12.34 3.66 21.10
CA GLU A 80 11.81 2.32 21.38
C GLU A 80 10.40 2.37 21.97
N THR A 81 10.20 3.14 23.03
CA THR A 81 8.86 3.33 23.61
C THR A 81 7.85 3.87 22.58
N LYS A 82 8.27 4.82 21.74
CA LYS A 82 7.40 5.36 20.70
C LYS A 82 7.07 4.33 19.61
N ILE A 83 8.02 3.43 19.31
CA ILE A 83 7.80 2.33 18.37
C ILE A 83 6.80 1.34 18.97
N ASP A 84 6.99 0.96 20.23
CA ASP A 84 6.07 0.06 20.92
C ASP A 84 4.66 0.64 21.04
N ASP A 85 4.53 1.90 21.41
CA ASP A 85 3.25 2.62 21.43
C ASP A 85 2.61 2.62 20.04
N TYR A 86 3.39 2.88 19.00
CA TYR A 86 2.90 2.86 17.63
C TYR A 86 2.45 1.46 17.19
N LEU A 87 3.23 0.42 17.48
CA LEU A 87 2.86 -0.97 17.15
C LEU A 87 1.60 -1.40 17.90
N ASN A 88 1.50 -1.07 19.20
CA ASN A 88 0.31 -1.33 20.00
C ASN A 88 -0.91 -0.58 19.45
N SER A 89 -0.74 0.67 19.03
CA SER A 89 -1.81 1.45 18.40
C SER A 89 -2.32 0.82 17.11
N LYS A 90 -1.46 0.13 16.35
CA LYS A 90 -1.86 -0.61 15.14
C LYS A 90 -2.74 -1.80 15.45
N VAL A 91 -2.46 -2.52 16.54
CA VAL A 91 -3.31 -3.63 16.99
C VAL A 91 -4.70 -3.13 17.38
N ILE A 92 -4.76 -1.98 18.05
CA ILE A 92 -6.03 -1.35 18.48
C ILE A 92 -6.70 -0.57 17.34
N GLY A 93 -5.94 -0.13 16.33
CA GLY A 93 -6.40 0.70 15.22
C GLY A 93 -6.64 2.17 15.59
N SER A 94 -6.11 2.67 16.71
CA SER A 94 -6.39 4.02 17.23
C SER A 94 -5.66 5.14 16.48
N GLU A 95 -4.48 4.87 15.96
CA GLU A 95 -3.61 5.85 15.29
C GLU A 95 -3.65 5.79 13.76
N ASP A 96 -4.45 4.89 13.19
CA ASP A 96 -4.54 4.74 11.75
C ASP A 96 -5.37 5.85 11.09
N TYR A 97 -4.92 6.30 9.93
CA TYR A 97 -5.66 7.25 9.10
C TYR A 97 -7.04 6.71 8.70
N ILE A 98 -7.11 5.42 8.36
CA ILE A 98 -8.36 4.72 8.09
C ILE A 98 -8.64 3.82 9.29
N TYR A 99 -9.39 4.36 10.22
CA TYR A 99 -9.82 3.61 11.40
C TYR A 99 -10.94 2.63 11.02
N GLN A 100 -10.63 1.36 11.02
CA GLN A 100 -11.64 0.31 10.90
C GLN A 100 -12.10 -0.10 12.31
N LYS A 101 -13.20 0.49 12.75
CA LYS A 101 -13.91 0.07 13.97
C LYS A 101 -14.54 -1.29 13.74
N ASN A 102 -13.79 -2.35 13.88
CA ASN A 102 -14.34 -3.69 14.02
C ASN A 102 -13.80 -4.25 15.33
N ASN A 103 -14.69 -4.80 16.15
CA ASN A 103 -14.30 -5.68 17.23
C ASN A 103 -13.55 -6.85 16.60
N ILE A 104 -12.24 -6.75 16.55
CA ILE A 104 -11.39 -7.81 16.02
C ILE A 104 -11.39 -8.87 17.12
N ASP A 105 -12.06 -9.99 16.88
CA ASP A 105 -11.83 -11.18 17.68
C ASP A 105 -10.39 -11.64 17.37
N LEU A 106 -9.49 -11.35 18.29
CA LEU A 106 -8.07 -11.66 18.17
C LEU A 106 -7.76 -13.14 18.37
N ASP A 107 -8.76 -13.96 18.74
CA ASP A 107 -8.58 -15.41 18.85
C ASP A 107 -8.67 -16.07 17.47
N ALA A 108 -7.54 -16.05 16.77
CA ALA A 108 -7.41 -16.68 15.45
C ALA A 108 -7.77 -18.17 15.47
N LYS A 109 -7.46 -18.89 16.57
CA LYS A 109 -7.76 -20.31 16.71
C LYS A 109 -9.26 -20.57 16.76
N LYS A 110 -9.98 -19.80 17.57
CA LYS A 110 -11.43 -19.85 17.68
C LYS A 110 -12.11 -19.50 16.37
N TYR A 111 -11.58 -18.48 15.66
CA TYR A 111 -12.08 -18.10 14.34
C TYR A 111 -11.91 -19.24 13.33
N LEU A 112 -10.72 -19.85 13.25
CA LEU A 112 -10.44 -20.97 12.34
C LEU A 112 -11.35 -22.17 12.64
N GLN A 113 -11.55 -22.50 13.91
CA GLN A 113 -12.48 -23.55 14.33
C GLN A 113 -13.92 -23.25 13.89
N SER A 114 -14.39 -22.02 14.06
CA SER A 114 -15.74 -21.61 13.64
C SER A 114 -15.96 -21.71 12.13
N LYS A 115 -14.89 -21.76 11.34
CA LYS A 115 -14.90 -21.92 9.88
C LYS A 115 -14.58 -23.36 9.45
N ASN A 116 -14.48 -24.31 10.37
CA ASN A 116 -14.07 -25.69 10.11
C ASN A 116 -12.72 -25.78 9.38
N ILE A 117 -11.81 -24.83 9.64
CA ILE A 117 -10.46 -24.84 9.07
C ILE A 117 -9.58 -25.67 10.00
N ASP A 118 -9.09 -26.80 9.49
CA ASP A 118 -8.11 -27.61 10.20
C ASP A 118 -6.79 -26.86 10.36
N HIS A 119 -6.34 -26.73 11.58
CA HIS A 119 -5.11 -26.01 11.97
C HIS A 119 -4.01 -26.96 12.49
N SER A 120 -4.08 -28.25 12.14
CA SER A 120 -3.07 -29.25 12.52
C SER A 120 -1.77 -29.11 11.74
N LYS A 121 -1.79 -28.44 10.57
CA LYS A 121 -0.63 -28.21 9.71
C LYS A 121 -0.16 -26.76 9.81
N LEU A 122 1.11 -26.52 9.49
CA LEU A 122 1.64 -25.17 9.38
C LEU A 122 0.85 -24.37 8.35
N MET A 123 0.35 -23.22 8.77
CA MET A 123 -0.45 -22.33 7.95
C MET A 123 0.38 -21.12 7.50
N VAL A 124 0.24 -20.79 6.24
CA VAL A 124 0.83 -19.58 5.64
C VAL A 124 -0.30 -18.65 5.24
N GLY A 125 -0.31 -17.45 5.81
CA GLY A 125 -1.25 -16.38 5.47
C GLY A 125 -0.75 -15.55 4.29
N MET A 126 -1.60 -15.34 3.30
CA MET A 126 -1.37 -14.42 2.20
C MET A 126 -2.46 -13.35 2.21
N THR A 127 -2.08 -12.09 2.30
CA THR A 127 -3.00 -10.95 2.20
C THR A 127 -2.84 -10.29 0.84
N THR A 128 -3.91 -10.19 0.07
CA THR A 128 -3.86 -9.55 -1.25
C THR A 128 -4.12 -8.06 -1.16
N ASN A 129 -3.60 -7.31 -2.15
CA ASN A 129 -4.04 -5.94 -2.41
C ASN A 129 -5.29 -5.97 -3.30
N VAL A 130 -5.88 -4.80 -3.56
CA VAL A 130 -6.88 -4.67 -4.62
C VAL A 130 -6.20 -4.65 -5.99
N ILE A 131 -6.80 -5.27 -7.00
CA ILE A 131 -6.20 -5.47 -8.33
C ILE A 131 -5.82 -4.15 -9.02
N TRP A 132 -6.58 -3.10 -8.77
CA TRP A 132 -6.39 -1.78 -9.41
C TRP A 132 -5.44 -0.85 -8.63
N ASP A 133 -4.87 -1.30 -7.49
CA ASP A 133 -4.08 -0.42 -6.63
C ASP A 133 -2.65 -0.27 -7.12
N ALA A 134 -2.38 0.82 -7.81
CA ALA A 134 -1.05 1.37 -8.13
C ALA A 134 0.01 0.41 -8.72
N GLN A 135 -0.34 -0.82 -9.07
CA GLN A 135 0.60 -1.87 -9.47
C GLN A 135 1.40 -1.56 -10.74
N LEU A 136 0.85 -0.72 -11.62
CA LEU A 136 1.51 -0.31 -12.86
C LEU A 136 2.72 0.60 -12.65
N HIS A 137 2.95 1.03 -11.40
CA HIS A 137 3.96 2.02 -11.07
C HIS A 137 5.15 1.47 -10.27
N TYR A 138 5.12 0.16 -9.96
CA TYR A 138 6.20 -0.52 -9.26
C TYR A 138 7.04 -1.32 -10.25
N ASP A 139 8.14 -0.74 -10.68
CA ASP A 139 8.99 -1.28 -11.75
C ASP A 139 9.77 -2.54 -11.36
N ASN A 140 9.84 -2.90 -10.06
CA ASN A 140 10.72 -3.95 -9.54
C ASN A 140 9.97 -5.02 -8.75
N THR A 141 8.87 -5.53 -9.29
CA THR A 141 8.19 -6.69 -8.69
C THR A 141 8.70 -7.99 -9.29
N ILE A 142 8.88 -9.02 -8.44
CA ILE A 142 9.23 -10.39 -8.88
C ILE A 142 8.15 -10.99 -9.77
N PHE A 143 6.91 -10.54 -9.59
CA PHE A 143 5.74 -10.99 -10.33
C PHE A 143 5.29 -9.93 -11.33
N LYS A 144 4.71 -10.34 -12.45
CA LYS A 144 4.21 -9.42 -13.48
C LYS A 144 3.11 -8.50 -12.98
N ASN A 145 2.27 -9.00 -12.09
CA ASN A 145 1.17 -8.29 -11.43
C ASN A 145 0.66 -9.12 -10.25
N MET A 146 -0.32 -8.61 -9.51
CA MET A 146 -0.88 -9.29 -8.35
C MET A 146 -1.51 -10.65 -8.70
N MET A 147 -2.17 -10.80 -9.83
CA MET A 147 -2.77 -12.07 -10.22
C MET A 147 -1.71 -13.13 -10.54
N ASP A 148 -0.63 -12.74 -11.21
CA ASP A 148 0.53 -13.62 -11.43
C ASP A 148 1.12 -14.10 -10.09
N TRP A 149 1.21 -13.19 -9.10
CA TRP A 149 1.63 -13.55 -7.74
C TRP A 149 0.67 -14.55 -7.10
N VAL A 150 -0.64 -14.28 -7.12
CA VAL A 150 -1.65 -15.18 -6.55
C VAL A 150 -1.58 -16.55 -7.21
N PHE A 151 -1.62 -16.63 -8.54
CA PHE A 151 -1.60 -17.90 -9.25
C PHE A 151 -0.34 -18.72 -9.00
N LYS A 152 0.83 -18.10 -9.02
CA LYS A 152 2.09 -18.79 -8.74
C LYS A 152 2.15 -19.27 -7.29
N THR A 153 1.67 -18.48 -6.35
CA THR A 153 1.60 -18.87 -4.94
C THR A 153 0.65 -20.06 -4.76
N VAL A 154 -0.55 -19.99 -5.29
CA VAL A 154 -1.52 -21.10 -5.22
C VAL A 154 -0.95 -22.36 -5.86
N SER A 155 -0.33 -22.25 -7.05
CA SER A 155 0.27 -23.38 -7.75
C SER A 155 1.41 -24.04 -6.94
N TYR A 156 2.19 -23.25 -6.21
CA TYR A 156 3.19 -23.77 -5.29
C TYR A 156 2.56 -24.58 -4.15
N PHE A 157 1.50 -24.03 -3.54
CA PHE A 157 0.87 -24.67 -2.39
C PHE A 157 0.00 -25.89 -2.73
N ILE A 158 -0.53 -26.00 -3.94
CA ILE A 158 -1.29 -27.17 -4.40
C ILE A 158 -0.45 -28.47 -4.26
N ASN A 159 0.83 -28.37 -4.48
CA ASN A 159 1.77 -29.50 -4.42
C ASN A 159 2.39 -29.70 -3.01
N ARG A 160 1.99 -28.92 -2.03
CA ARG A 160 2.52 -28.95 -0.65
C ARG A 160 1.48 -29.44 0.34
N SER A 161 1.35 -30.78 0.45
CA SER A 161 0.41 -31.41 1.38
C SER A 161 0.75 -31.19 2.87
N ASP A 162 1.99 -30.78 3.17
CA ASP A 162 2.52 -30.46 4.49
C ASP A 162 2.12 -29.06 4.99
N LEU A 163 1.69 -28.17 4.09
CA LEU A 163 1.34 -26.78 4.38
C LEU A 163 -0.13 -26.49 4.07
N LYS A 164 -0.64 -25.42 4.66
CA LYS A 164 -1.93 -24.82 4.30
C LYS A 164 -1.75 -23.35 3.93
N LEU A 165 -2.34 -22.95 2.81
CA LEU A 165 -2.42 -21.55 2.40
C LEU A 165 -3.78 -20.98 2.76
N ILE A 166 -3.79 -19.85 3.47
CA ILE A 166 -4.99 -19.04 3.71
C ILE A 166 -4.82 -17.73 2.96
N ILE A 167 -5.71 -17.46 2.02
CA ILE A 167 -5.70 -16.20 1.27
C ILE A 167 -6.78 -15.30 1.86
N ARG A 168 -6.37 -14.14 2.37
CA ARG A 168 -7.28 -13.07 2.78
C ARG A 168 -7.33 -12.01 1.70
N VAL A 169 -8.45 -11.96 1.03
CA VAL A 169 -8.73 -10.94 0.01
C VAL A 169 -8.92 -9.58 0.67
N HIS A 170 -8.45 -8.53 0.01
CA HIS A 170 -8.56 -7.17 0.54
C HIS A 170 -10.04 -6.78 0.72
N PRO A 171 -10.46 -6.25 1.90
CA PRO A 171 -11.87 -5.98 2.19
C PRO A 171 -12.55 -5.02 1.20
N THR A 172 -11.80 -4.11 0.60
CA THR A 172 -12.30 -3.14 -0.38
C THR A 172 -12.85 -3.80 -1.65
N GLU A 173 -12.42 -5.01 -1.99
CA GLU A 173 -12.97 -5.72 -3.15
C GLU A 173 -14.45 -6.10 -2.99
N VAL A 174 -14.91 -6.23 -1.74
CA VAL A 174 -16.27 -6.66 -1.42
C VAL A 174 -17.13 -5.52 -0.90
N LYS A 175 -16.52 -4.56 -0.15
CA LYS A 175 -17.23 -3.54 0.63
C LYS A 175 -17.15 -2.14 0.03
N ALA A 176 -16.39 -1.93 -1.04
CA ALA A 176 -16.22 -0.60 -1.63
C ALA A 176 -17.48 -0.15 -2.37
N ASP A 177 -17.73 1.16 -2.37
CA ASP A 177 -18.77 1.80 -3.19
C ASP A 177 -18.55 1.52 -4.69
N ARG A 178 -17.32 1.15 -5.06
CA ARG A 178 -16.92 0.73 -6.41
C ARG A 178 -16.14 -0.58 -6.32
N PRO A 179 -16.82 -1.71 -6.22
CA PRO A 179 -16.14 -3.01 -6.17
C PRO A 179 -15.35 -3.26 -7.45
N ALA A 180 -14.25 -4.00 -7.33
CA ALA A 180 -13.50 -4.46 -8.48
C ALA A 180 -14.39 -5.27 -9.42
N ARG A 181 -14.22 -5.11 -10.75
CA ARG A 181 -14.96 -5.91 -11.73
C ARG A 181 -14.63 -7.39 -11.62
N GLU A 182 -13.35 -7.66 -11.41
CA GLU A 182 -12.83 -9.01 -11.19
C GLU A 182 -12.30 -9.08 -9.76
N LYS A 183 -12.65 -10.17 -9.08
CA LYS A 183 -12.25 -10.42 -7.68
C LYS A 183 -11.20 -11.52 -7.65
N VAL A 184 -10.33 -11.46 -6.66
CA VAL A 184 -9.41 -12.56 -6.34
C VAL A 184 -10.16 -13.80 -5.86
#